data_e9f6cedd06f02933736428036859bbb9
#
_entry.id   e9f6cedd06f02933736428036859bbb9
#
_cell.length_a   1.000
_cell.length_b   1.000
_cell.length_c   1.000
_cell.angle_alpha   90.00
_cell.angle_beta   90.00
_cell.angle_gamma   90.00
#
_symmetry.space_group_name_H-M   'P 1'
#
loop_
_entity.id
_entity.type
_entity.pdbx_description
1 polymer ?
#
loop_
_entity_poly.entity_id
_entity_poly.type
_entity_poly.pdbx_seq_one_letter_code
_entity_poly.pdbx_strand_id
1 'polypeptide(L)'
;MIARLRGRVVVSDADHVVLETGGVGFQVQCHLRTLAALHEMGDREVTLHVHTAVSDDAIRLYGFLGRDELRLFRLLIGVERIGPKAALSVLGRAELPAMVRAIRDGDVALLATVPGIGRRTAERVILELRDRLTDLALSLEPAAPTAAAQAVEAAVAGLVGLGFRESEARPAVRAALGGAGEADGDVTALVGRALRLLDVGPAT
;
A
#
# COMPACT_ATOMS: atom_id res chain seq x y z
N MET A 1 -7.30 -19.86 -16.82
CA MET A 1 -7.28 -19.04 -15.59
C MET A 1 -6.59 -17.71 -15.91
N ILE A 2 -7.23 -16.57 -15.58
CA ILE A 2 -6.67 -15.24 -15.82
C ILE A 2 -6.00 -14.79 -14.52
N ALA A 3 -4.68 -14.56 -14.56
CA ALA A 3 -3.86 -14.23 -13.39
C ALA A 3 -3.42 -12.75 -13.34
N ARG A 4 -3.40 -12.09 -14.51
CA ARG A 4 -3.02 -10.68 -14.67
C ARG A 4 -3.66 -10.13 -15.93
N LEU A 5 -4.12 -8.90 -15.86
CA LEU A 5 -4.58 -8.11 -17.00
C LEU A 5 -3.80 -6.80 -17.07
N ARG A 6 -3.44 -6.38 -18.26
CA ARG A 6 -2.82 -5.07 -18.52
C ARG A 6 -3.57 -4.39 -19.65
N GLY A 7 -4.03 -3.18 -19.41
CA GLY A 7 -4.82 -2.43 -20.38
C GLY A 7 -5.30 -1.10 -19.83
N ARG A 8 -6.36 -0.56 -20.45
CA ARG A 8 -6.99 0.71 -20.05
C ARG A 8 -8.36 0.47 -19.45
N VAL A 9 -8.70 1.26 -18.45
CA VAL A 9 -10.06 1.27 -17.89
C VAL A 9 -10.96 2.04 -18.85
N VAL A 10 -11.96 1.36 -19.41
CA VAL A 10 -12.94 1.97 -20.35
C VAL A 10 -14.29 2.21 -19.70
N VAL A 11 -14.61 1.50 -18.61
CA VAL A 11 -15.81 1.72 -17.77
C VAL A 11 -15.37 1.60 -16.31
N SER A 12 -15.90 2.48 -15.46
CA SER A 12 -15.71 2.43 -14.01
C SER A 12 -17.06 2.59 -13.32
N ASP A 13 -17.47 1.55 -12.60
CA ASP A 13 -18.68 1.49 -11.80
C ASP A 13 -18.39 1.40 -10.30
N ALA A 14 -19.44 1.31 -9.48
CA ALA A 14 -19.33 1.35 -8.02
C ALA A 14 -18.59 0.15 -7.42
N ASP A 15 -18.54 -1.00 -8.09
CA ASP A 15 -17.96 -2.26 -7.60
C ASP A 15 -17.05 -2.97 -8.60
N HIS A 16 -16.93 -2.46 -9.84
CA HIS A 16 -16.11 -3.06 -10.88
C HIS A 16 -15.60 -2.03 -11.89
N VAL A 17 -14.61 -2.45 -12.66
CA VAL A 17 -14.15 -1.76 -13.87
C VAL A 17 -14.26 -2.70 -15.06
N VAL A 18 -14.37 -2.13 -16.26
CA VAL A 18 -14.09 -2.85 -17.51
C VAL A 18 -12.69 -2.44 -17.96
N LEU A 19 -11.78 -3.41 -17.97
CA LEU A 19 -10.41 -3.24 -18.44
C LEU A 19 -10.29 -3.77 -19.86
N GLU A 20 -10.00 -2.90 -20.80
CA GLU A 20 -9.77 -3.29 -22.19
C GLU A 20 -8.31 -3.76 -22.38
N THR A 21 -8.18 -4.97 -22.89
CA THR A 21 -6.89 -5.59 -23.19
C THR A 21 -6.95 -6.20 -24.58
N GLY A 22 -6.21 -5.62 -25.54
CA GLY A 22 -6.17 -6.13 -26.91
C GLY A 22 -7.52 -6.18 -27.63
N GLY A 23 -8.39 -5.20 -27.37
CA GLY A 23 -9.73 -5.11 -27.97
C GLY A 23 -10.81 -5.96 -27.25
N VAL A 24 -10.48 -6.60 -26.13
CA VAL A 24 -11.42 -7.36 -25.30
C VAL A 24 -11.61 -6.64 -23.96
N GLY A 25 -12.87 -6.34 -23.60
CA GLY A 25 -13.24 -5.76 -22.31
C GLY A 25 -13.45 -6.84 -21.25
N PHE A 26 -12.65 -6.81 -20.21
CA PHE A 26 -12.77 -7.70 -19.05
C PHE A 26 -13.45 -6.96 -17.90
N GLN A 27 -14.61 -7.44 -17.45
CA GLN A 27 -15.23 -6.95 -16.23
C GLN A 27 -14.49 -7.49 -15.00
N VAL A 28 -13.91 -6.60 -14.19
CA VAL A 28 -13.08 -6.95 -13.03
C VAL A 28 -13.65 -6.30 -11.79
N GLN A 29 -14.08 -7.10 -10.82
CA GLN A 29 -14.56 -6.61 -9.52
C GLN A 29 -13.36 -6.16 -8.68
N CYS A 30 -13.47 -4.99 -8.06
CA CYS A 30 -12.42 -4.38 -7.28
C CYS A 30 -12.97 -3.86 -5.95
N HIS A 31 -12.13 -3.75 -4.94
CA HIS A 31 -12.50 -3.05 -3.71
C HIS A 31 -12.43 -1.52 -3.91
N LEU A 32 -13.15 -0.79 -3.07
CA LEU A 32 -13.34 0.67 -3.19
C LEU A 32 -12.02 1.45 -3.36
N ARG A 33 -10.98 1.07 -2.64
CA ARG A 33 -9.67 1.74 -2.70
C ARG A 33 -8.97 1.52 -4.06
N THR A 34 -9.06 0.32 -4.63
CA THR A 34 -8.59 0.05 -6.00
C THR A 34 -9.37 0.87 -7.02
N LEU A 35 -10.69 0.95 -6.89
CA LEU A 35 -11.52 1.77 -7.78
C LEU A 35 -11.14 3.26 -7.72
N ALA A 36 -10.95 3.80 -6.52
CA ALA A 36 -10.50 5.18 -6.33
C ALA A 36 -9.13 5.43 -6.98
N ALA A 37 -8.15 4.55 -6.74
CA ALA A 37 -6.82 4.67 -7.34
C ALA A 37 -6.85 4.56 -8.87
N LEU A 38 -7.66 3.66 -9.43
CA LEU A 38 -7.83 3.53 -10.88
C LEU A 38 -8.48 4.78 -11.48
N HIS A 39 -9.43 5.40 -10.79
CA HIS A 39 -10.04 6.67 -11.20
C HIS A 39 -9.00 7.80 -11.26
N GLU A 40 -8.12 7.91 -10.26
CA GLU A 40 -7.03 8.90 -10.22
C GLU A 40 -5.98 8.68 -11.33
N MET A 41 -5.80 7.44 -11.76
CA MET A 41 -4.87 7.11 -12.87
C MET A 41 -5.40 7.55 -14.23
N GLY A 42 -6.72 7.75 -14.39
CA GLY A 42 -7.35 8.17 -15.65
C GLY A 42 -7.09 7.18 -16.79
N ASP A 43 -6.81 7.71 -17.98
CA ASP A 43 -6.61 6.91 -19.22
C ASP A 43 -5.26 6.17 -19.30
N ARG A 44 -4.48 6.14 -18.21
CA ARG A 44 -3.20 5.43 -18.19
C ARG A 44 -3.41 3.93 -18.31
N GLU A 45 -2.44 3.27 -18.93
CA GLU A 45 -2.39 1.81 -18.93
C GLU A 45 -2.09 1.30 -17.52
N VAL A 46 -2.93 0.39 -17.03
CA VAL A 46 -2.82 -0.18 -15.69
C VAL A 46 -2.62 -1.68 -15.75
N THR A 47 -2.03 -2.22 -14.69
CA THR A 47 -1.90 -3.67 -14.51
C THR A 47 -2.66 -4.09 -13.27
N LEU A 48 -3.58 -5.04 -13.42
CA LEU A 48 -4.27 -5.68 -12.30
C LEU A 48 -3.79 -7.12 -12.13
N HIS A 49 -3.50 -7.47 -10.88
CA HIS A 49 -3.33 -8.86 -10.47
C HIS A 49 -4.72 -9.46 -10.23
N VAL A 50 -5.00 -10.63 -10.83
CA VAL A 50 -6.36 -11.14 -10.92
C VAL A 50 -6.51 -12.48 -10.21
N HIS A 51 -7.61 -12.63 -9.49
CA HIS A 51 -8.15 -13.90 -9.07
C HIS A 51 -9.36 -14.25 -9.94
N THR A 52 -9.33 -15.41 -10.59
CA THR A 52 -10.45 -15.94 -11.36
C THR A 52 -11.24 -16.90 -10.49
N ALA A 53 -12.50 -16.59 -10.24
CA ALA A 53 -13.46 -17.49 -9.61
C ALA A 53 -14.38 -18.06 -10.70
N VAL A 54 -14.51 -19.38 -10.73
CA VAL A 54 -15.37 -20.10 -11.66
C VAL A 54 -16.48 -20.75 -10.86
N SER A 55 -17.72 -20.50 -11.24
CA SER A 55 -18.91 -21.20 -10.77
C SER A 55 -19.66 -21.77 -11.97
N ASP A 56 -20.69 -22.59 -11.73
CA ASP A 56 -21.44 -23.27 -12.81
C ASP A 56 -22.08 -22.29 -13.81
N ASP A 57 -22.40 -21.09 -13.34
CA ASP A 57 -23.15 -20.06 -14.07
C ASP A 57 -22.31 -18.83 -14.45
N ALA A 58 -21.10 -18.68 -13.93
CA ALA A 58 -20.30 -17.48 -14.20
C ALA A 58 -18.80 -17.63 -13.97
N ILE A 59 -18.02 -16.90 -14.76
CA ILE A 59 -16.60 -16.61 -14.50
C ILE A 59 -16.52 -15.19 -13.97
N ARG A 60 -16.01 -15.01 -12.74
CA ARG A 60 -15.82 -13.70 -12.12
C ARG A 60 -14.34 -13.40 -11.92
N LEU A 61 -13.95 -12.18 -12.25
CA LEU A 61 -12.59 -11.69 -12.07
C LEU A 61 -12.55 -10.69 -10.91
N TYR A 62 -11.60 -10.87 -10.03
CA TYR A 62 -11.32 -9.97 -8.90
C TYR A 62 -9.94 -9.37 -9.08
N GLY A 63 -9.84 -8.03 -9.14
CA GLY A 63 -8.62 -7.31 -9.48
C GLY A 63 -8.04 -6.49 -8.35
N PHE A 64 -6.71 -6.47 -8.31
CA PHE A 64 -5.91 -5.80 -7.28
C PHE A 64 -4.72 -5.10 -7.92
N LEU A 65 -4.34 -3.93 -7.42
CA LEU A 65 -3.14 -3.22 -7.87
C LEU A 65 -1.86 -3.91 -7.35
N GLY A 66 -1.91 -4.44 -6.13
CA GLY A 66 -0.78 -5.12 -5.50
C GLY A 66 -0.92 -6.64 -5.46
N ARG A 67 0.23 -7.35 -5.56
CA ARG A 67 0.27 -8.82 -5.36
C ARG A 67 -0.11 -9.21 -3.94
N ASP A 68 0.25 -8.39 -2.96
CA ASP A 68 0.00 -8.66 -1.56
C ASP A 68 -1.48 -8.48 -1.19
N GLU A 69 -2.19 -7.55 -1.85
CA GLU A 69 -3.65 -7.47 -1.77
C GLU A 69 -4.31 -8.75 -2.30
N LEU A 70 -3.87 -9.23 -3.47
CA LEU A 70 -4.34 -10.50 -4.03
C LEU A 70 -4.02 -11.67 -3.09
N ARG A 71 -2.86 -11.68 -2.43
CA ARG A 71 -2.48 -12.70 -1.46
C ARG A 71 -3.43 -12.68 -0.25
N LEU A 72 -3.68 -11.51 0.34
CA LEU A 72 -4.62 -11.37 1.45
C LEU A 72 -6.04 -11.77 1.03
N PHE A 73 -6.50 -11.36 -0.15
CA PHE A 73 -7.79 -11.77 -0.69
C PHE A 73 -7.94 -13.30 -0.73
N ARG A 74 -6.93 -14.01 -1.27
CA ARG A 74 -6.93 -15.48 -1.35
C ARG A 74 -6.94 -16.16 0.03
N LEU A 75 -6.26 -15.58 1.00
CA LEU A 75 -6.29 -16.05 2.38
C LEU A 75 -7.69 -15.88 2.98
N LEU A 76 -8.31 -14.71 2.78
CA LEU A 76 -9.64 -14.40 3.30
C LEU A 76 -10.72 -15.31 2.73
N ILE A 77 -10.75 -15.55 1.41
CA ILE A 77 -11.74 -16.45 0.80
C ILE A 77 -11.55 -17.91 1.16
N GLY A 78 -10.41 -18.28 1.73
CA GLY A 78 -10.16 -19.61 2.30
C GLY A 78 -10.77 -19.79 3.68
N VAL A 79 -11.19 -18.72 4.36
CA VAL A 79 -11.84 -18.78 5.66
C VAL A 79 -13.33 -19.11 5.47
N GLU A 80 -13.83 -20.08 6.23
CA GLU A 80 -15.25 -20.48 6.16
C GLU A 80 -16.19 -19.29 6.37
N ARG A 81 -17.21 -19.16 5.52
CA ARG A 81 -18.22 -18.08 5.50
C ARG A 81 -17.69 -16.73 5.03
N ILE A 82 -16.48 -16.65 4.50
CA ILE A 82 -16.00 -15.47 3.79
C ILE A 82 -16.01 -15.72 2.29
N GLY A 83 -16.98 -15.12 1.63
CA GLY A 83 -17.03 -15.09 0.17
C GLY A 83 -16.23 -13.92 -0.41
N PRO A 84 -16.04 -13.89 -1.74
CA PRO A 84 -15.28 -12.84 -2.42
C PRO A 84 -15.75 -11.42 -2.11
N LYS A 85 -17.06 -11.19 -2.01
CA LYS A 85 -17.62 -9.86 -1.70
C LYS A 85 -17.20 -9.36 -0.31
N ALA A 86 -17.26 -10.24 0.70
CA ALA A 86 -16.80 -9.90 2.05
C ALA A 86 -15.30 -9.66 2.10
N ALA A 87 -14.51 -10.47 1.38
CA ALA A 87 -13.06 -10.30 1.27
C ALA A 87 -12.68 -8.96 0.61
N LEU A 88 -13.38 -8.53 -0.47
CA LEU A 88 -13.22 -7.19 -1.05
C LEU A 88 -13.57 -6.09 -0.06
N SER A 89 -14.64 -6.26 0.73
CA SER A 89 -15.03 -5.28 1.75
C SER A 89 -13.96 -5.12 2.83
N VAL A 90 -13.29 -6.22 3.24
CA VAL A 90 -12.14 -6.17 4.17
C VAL A 90 -10.99 -5.35 3.58
N LEU A 91 -10.59 -5.63 2.34
CA LEU A 91 -9.51 -4.91 1.65
C LEU A 91 -9.84 -3.44 1.38
N GLY A 92 -11.12 -3.13 1.17
CA GLY A 92 -11.58 -1.76 1.00
C GLY A 92 -11.64 -0.93 2.30
N ARG A 93 -11.59 -1.57 3.48
CA ARG A 93 -11.84 -0.91 4.79
C ARG A 93 -10.65 -0.11 5.29
N ALA A 94 -9.43 -0.60 5.07
CA ALA A 94 -8.19 0.03 5.53
C ALA A 94 -7.05 -0.24 4.55
N GLU A 95 -5.93 0.48 4.72
CA GLU A 95 -4.69 0.18 4.01
C GLU A 95 -4.23 -1.25 4.33
N LEU A 96 -3.61 -1.90 3.34
CA LEU A 96 -3.18 -3.29 3.49
C LEU A 96 -2.30 -3.54 4.72
N PRO A 97 -1.26 -2.70 5.03
CA PRO A 97 -0.45 -2.90 6.24
C PRO A 97 -1.26 -2.77 7.53
N ALA A 98 -2.23 -1.85 7.58
CA ALA A 98 -3.09 -1.66 8.75
C ALA A 98 -4.04 -2.85 8.95
N MET A 99 -4.61 -3.37 7.86
CA MET A 99 -5.49 -4.55 7.91
C MET A 99 -4.73 -5.81 8.35
N VAL A 100 -3.53 -6.03 7.83
CA VAL A 100 -2.67 -7.16 8.22
C VAL A 100 -2.30 -7.07 9.69
N ARG A 101 -1.93 -5.89 10.20
CA ARG A 101 -1.68 -5.66 11.63
C ARG A 101 -2.92 -5.94 12.46
N ALA A 102 -4.08 -5.42 12.09
CA ALA A 102 -5.34 -5.64 12.82
C ALA A 102 -5.68 -7.13 12.97
N ILE A 103 -5.46 -7.93 11.94
CA ILE A 103 -5.68 -9.38 12.01
C ILE A 103 -4.65 -10.04 12.95
N ARG A 104 -3.37 -9.67 12.87
CA ARG A 104 -2.32 -10.21 13.75
C ARG A 104 -2.51 -9.85 15.22
N ASP A 105 -2.90 -8.61 15.49
CA ASP A 105 -3.09 -8.07 16.83
C ASP A 105 -4.42 -8.50 17.45
N GLY A 106 -5.30 -9.13 16.66
CA GLY A 106 -6.57 -9.64 17.13
C GLY A 106 -7.66 -8.57 17.25
N ASP A 107 -7.64 -7.52 16.42
CA ASP A 107 -8.63 -6.45 16.45
C ASP A 107 -9.97 -6.91 15.85
N VAL A 108 -10.74 -7.63 16.67
CA VAL A 108 -12.10 -8.06 16.33
C VAL A 108 -13.02 -6.87 16.05
N ALA A 109 -12.82 -5.76 16.76
CA ALA A 109 -13.68 -4.58 16.65
C ALA A 109 -13.57 -3.98 15.25
N LEU A 110 -12.35 -3.77 14.74
CA LEU A 110 -12.14 -3.26 13.38
C LEU A 110 -12.75 -4.18 12.32
N LEU A 111 -12.49 -5.50 12.41
CA LEU A 111 -13.01 -6.47 11.45
C LEU A 111 -14.54 -6.57 11.48
N ALA A 112 -15.16 -6.45 12.62
CA ALA A 112 -16.62 -6.48 12.78
C ALA A 112 -17.32 -5.21 12.21
N THR A 113 -16.57 -4.14 11.92
CA THR A 113 -17.12 -2.96 11.21
C THR A 113 -17.26 -3.18 9.70
N VAL A 114 -16.68 -4.27 9.17
CA VAL A 114 -16.72 -4.56 7.73
C VAL A 114 -18.11 -5.12 7.36
N PRO A 115 -18.79 -4.56 6.37
CA PRO A 115 -20.07 -5.08 5.89
C PRO A 115 -19.98 -6.56 5.52
N GLY A 116 -20.87 -7.38 6.09
CA GLY A 116 -20.90 -8.83 5.86
C GLY A 116 -19.99 -9.65 6.78
N ILE A 117 -19.28 -9.00 7.72
CA ILE A 117 -18.46 -9.68 8.72
C ILE A 117 -19.00 -9.38 10.12
N GLY A 118 -19.62 -10.39 10.74
CA GLY A 118 -20.03 -10.31 12.15
C GLY A 118 -18.88 -10.70 13.09
N ARG A 119 -19.06 -10.44 14.39
CA ARG A 119 -18.06 -10.71 15.42
C ARG A 119 -17.48 -12.13 15.37
N ARG A 120 -18.34 -13.15 15.23
CA ARG A 120 -17.90 -14.57 15.15
C ARG A 120 -17.04 -14.84 13.91
N THR A 121 -17.38 -14.21 12.76
CA THR A 121 -16.58 -14.33 11.53
C THR A 121 -15.26 -13.60 11.69
N ALA A 122 -15.23 -12.43 12.33
CA ALA A 122 -14.00 -11.68 12.63
C ALA A 122 -13.05 -12.48 13.53
N GLU A 123 -13.57 -13.08 14.63
CA GLU A 123 -12.81 -13.95 15.51
C GLU A 123 -12.21 -15.16 14.77
N ARG A 124 -12.97 -15.76 13.84
CA ARG A 124 -12.50 -16.86 12.98
C ARG A 124 -11.39 -16.41 12.01
N VAL A 125 -11.55 -15.26 11.34
CA VAL A 125 -10.51 -14.67 10.47
C VAL A 125 -9.19 -14.53 11.22
N ILE A 126 -9.25 -13.97 12.42
CA ILE A 126 -8.08 -13.78 13.27
C ILE A 126 -7.44 -15.13 13.61
N LEU A 127 -8.23 -16.09 14.08
CA LEU A 127 -7.75 -17.41 14.47
C LEU A 127 -7.05 -18.14 13.30
N GLU A 128 -7.66 -18.12 12.11
CA GLU A 128 -7.16 -18.88 10.96
C GLU A 128 -6.02 -18.17 10.20
N LEU A 129 -5.97 -16.83 10.24
CA LEU A 129 -5.01 -16.08 9.41
C LEU A 129 -3.85 -15.47 10.18
N ARG A 130 -3.92 -15.34 11.50
CA ARG A 130 -2.90 -14.70 12.32
C ARG A 130 -1.47 -15.20 12.00
N ASP A 131 -1.30 -16.51 12.06
CA ASP A 131 0.02 -17.12 11.83
C ASP A 131 0.40 -17.14 10.34
N ARG A 132 -0.60 -17.26 9.45
CA ARG A 132 -0.39 -17.28 7.98
C ARG A 132 -0.01 -15.93 7.38
N LEU A 133 -0.21 -14.85 8.12
CA LEU A 133 0.11 -13.48 7.71
C LEU A 133 1.52 -13.02 8.13
N THR A 134 2.30 -13.85 8.83
CA THR A 134 3.64 -13.44 9.29
C THR A 134 4.53 -13.03 8.14
N ASP A 135 4.64 -13.84 7.08
CA ASP A 135 5.47 -13.51 5.90
C ASP A 135 4.94 -12.28 5.14
N LEU A 136 3.60 -12.14 5.06
CA LEU A 136 2.99 -10.99 4.43
C LEU A 136 3.24 -9.71 5.24
N ALA A 137 3.16 -9.79 6.55
CA ALA A 137 3.46 -8.68 7.44
C ALA A 137 4.91 -8.22 7.30
N LEU A 138 5.87 -9.15 7.26
CA LEU A 138 7.29 -8.84 7.04
C LEU A 138 7.54 -8.16 5.70
N SER A 139 6.82 -8.55 4.64
CA SER A 139 6.92 -7.91 3.32
C SER A 139 6.29 -6.52 3.26
N LEU A 140 5.36 -6.22 4.16
CA LEU A 140 4.63 -4.94 4.24
C LEU A 140 5.20 -4.00 5.32
N GLU A 141 6.06 -4.51 6.20
CA GLU A 141 6.80 -3.61 7.08
C GLU A 141 7.62 -2.68 6.19
N PRO A 142 7.57 -1.35 6.41
CA PRO A 142 8.47 -0.46 5.72
C PRO A 142 9.87 -1.02 5.96
N ALA A 143 10.60 -1.28 4.88
CA ALA A 143 12.00 -1.69 4.99
C ALA A 143 12.63 -0.80 6.05
N ALA A 144 13.29 -1.41 7.04
CA ALA A 144 13.94 -0.65 8.11
C ALA A 144 14.61 0.55 7.44
N PRO A 145 14.38 1.78 7.94
CA PRO A 145 14.81 2.96 7.22
C PRO A 145 16.27 2.76 6.82
N THR A 146 16.54 2.87 5.52
CA THR A 146 17.90 2.65 5.00
C THR A 146 18.86 3.50 5.80
N ALA A 147 20.13 3.09 5.93
CA ALA A 147 21.14 3.88 6.63
C ALA A 147 21.11 5.35 6.16
N ALA A 148 20.85 5.59 4.87
CA ALA A 148 20.63 6.90 4.29
C ALA A 148 19.38 7.61 4.86
N ALA A 149 18.26 6.94 5.01
CA ALA A 149 17.04 7.54 5.58
C ALA A 149 17.21 7.85 7.08
N GLN A 150 17.91 6.99 7.82
CA GLN A 150 18.28 7.24 9.22
C GLN A 150 19.23 8.43 9.34
N ALA A 151 20.22 8.54 8.45
CA ALA A 151 21.14 9.66 8.40
C ALA A 151 20.43 10.99 8.12
N VAL A 152 19.42 10.99 7.23
CA VAL A 152 18.58 12.16 6.95
C VAL A 152 17.83 12.62 8.20
N GLU A 153 17.12 11.73 8.87
CA GLU A 153 16.36 12.10 10.07
C GLU A 153 17.27 12.54 11.21
N ALA A 154 18.43 11.88 11.39
CA ALA A 154 19.44 12.29 12.35
C ALA A 154 20.05 13.67 12.01
N ALA A 155 20.30 13.95 10.74
CA ALA A 155 20.81 15.25 10.29
C ALA A 155 19.78 16.38 10.49
N VAL A 156 18.49 16.12 10.21
CA VAL A 156 17.41 17.08 10.48
C VAL A 156 17.31 17.37 11.98
N ALA A 157 17.33 16.33 12.82
CA ALA A 157 17.29 16.49 14.28
C ALA A 157 18.51 17.26 14.79
N GLY A 158 19.71 17.02 14.23
CA GLY A 158 20.93 17.77 14.54
C GLY A 158 20.80 19.26 14.22
N LEU A 159 20.29 19.61 13.04
CA LEU A 159 20.06 21.02 12.66
C LEU A 159 19.00 21.71 13.53
N VAL A 160 17.95 21.01 13.89
CA VAL A 160 16.94 21.52 14.84
C VAL A 160 17.56 21.75 16.21
N GLY A 161 18.44 20.87 16.68
CA GLY A 161 19.23 21.03 17.91
C GLY A 161 20.19 22.24 17.87
N LEU A 162 20.64 22.65 16.69
CA LEU A 162 21.44 23.85 16.46
C LEU A 162 20.61 25.13 16.33
N GLY A 163 19.26 25.04 16.44
CA GLY A 163 18.36 26.18 16.46
C GLY A 163 17.65 26.50 15.14
N PHE A 164 17.85 25.71 14.08
CA PHE A 164 17.11 25.87 12.83
C PHE A 164 15.68 25.35 12.95
N ARG A 165 14.75 25.91 12.18
CA ARG A 165 13.39 25.39 12.13
C ARG A 165 13.36 24.11 11.28
N GLU A 166 12.52 23.14 11.65
CA GLU A 166 12.39 21.88 10.89
C GLU A 166 12.00 22.13 9.41
N SER A 167 11.17 23.17 9.15
CA SER A 167 10.77 23.60 7.81
C SER A 167 11.94 24.08 6.93
N GLU A 168 13.05 24.51 7.53
CA GLU A 168 14.28 24.94 6.86
C GLU A 168 15.30 23.81 6.79
N ALA A 169 15.45 23.05 7.88
CA ALA A 169 16.39 21.96 7.99
C ALA A 169 16.09 20.80 7.01
N ARG A 170 14.82 20.38 6.89
CA ARG A 170 14.40 19.25 6.07
C ARG A 170 14.67 19.45 4.57
N PRO A 171 14.31 20.58 3.93
CA PRO A 171 14.70 20.87 2.54
C PRO A 171 16.21 20.96 2.33
N ALA A 172 16.96 21.58 3.25
CA ALA A 172 18.40 21.71 3.15
C ALA A 172 19.12 20.34 3.20
N VAL A 173 18.70 19.44 4.08
CA VAL A 173 19.21 18.06 4.14
C VAL A 173 18.89 17.28 2.87
N ARG A 174 17.68 17.42 2.32
CA ARG A 174 17.31 16.78 1.04
C ARG A 174 18.16 17.29 -0.12
N ALA A 175 18.39 18.59 -0.21
CA ALA A 175 19.22 19.20 -1.23
C ALA A 175 20.70 18.74 -1.11
N ALA A 176 21.19 18.60 0.13
CA ALA A 176 22.53 18.08 0.42
C ALA A 176 22.72 16.61 0.02
N LEU A 177 21.63 15.80 -0.03
CA LEU A 177 21.67 14.41 -0.49
C LEU A 177 21.79 14.32 -2.02
N GLY A 178 21.12 15.18 -2.77
CA GLY A 178 21.07 15.15 -4.24
C GLY A 178 22.38 15.52 -4.94
N GLY A 179 23.39 16.00 -4.19
CA GLY A 179 24.65 16.50 -4.74
C GLY A 179 25.87 15.58 -4.58
N ALA A 180 25.75 14.35 -4.05
CA ALA A 180 26.90 13.53 -3.74
C ALA A 180 26.71 12.04 -4.09
N GLY A 181 27.58 11.52 -4.94
CA GLY A 181 27.84 10.09 -5.05
C GLY A 181 28.56 9.56 -3.78
N GLU A 182 28.21 8.36 -3.37
CA GLU A 182 28.97 7.43 -2.46
C GLU A 182 29.22 7.77 -0.99
N ALA A 183 28.65 8.81 -0.36
CA ALA A 183 28.77 9.04 1.09
C ALA A 183 27.43 9.14 1.81
N ASP A 184 26.46 8.30 1.47
CA ASP A 184 25.04 8.44 1.88
C ASP A 184 24.73 8.06 3.35
N GLY A 185 25.71 7.65 4.14
CA GLY A 185 25.51 7.21 5.54
C GLY A 185 26.13 8.10 6.62
N ASP A 186 26.96 9.10 6.26
CA ASP A 186 27.63 9.95 7.26
C ASP A 186 26.78 11.17 7.62
N VAL A 187 26.14 11.10 8.81
CA VAL A 187 25.31 12.16 9.38
C VAL A 187 26.08 13.47 9.50
N THR A 188 27.36 13.42 9.91
CA THR A 188 28.20 14.61 10.14
C THR A 188 28.48 15.34 8.82
N ALA A 189 28.83 14.57 7.79
CA ALA A 189 29.03 15.12 6.45
C ALA A 189 27.74 15.72 5.88
N LEU A 190 26.60 15.09 6.14
CA LEU A 190 25.29 15.56 5.68
C LEU A 190 24.88 16.86 6.37
N VAL A 191 25.05 16.95 7.69
CA VAL A 191 24.80 18.19 8.48
C VAL A 191 25.72 19.31 7.98
N GLY A 192 27.01 19.03 7.77
CA GLY A 192 27.94 20.05 7.28
C GLY A 192 27.62 20.58 5.88
N ARG A 193 27.08 19.72 4.99
CA ARG A 193 26.60 20.15 3.65
C ARG A 193 25.32 20.99 3.76
N ALA A 194 24.37 20.56 4.59
CA ALA A 194 23.11 21.26 4.79
C ALA A 194 23.31 22.63 5.44
N LEU A 195 24.24 22.76 6.40
CA LEU A 195 24.62 24.06 6.99
C LEU A 195 25.12 25.05 5.94
N ARG A 196 25.99 24.59 5.02
CA ARG A 196 26.46 25.45 3.93
C ARG A 196 25.34 25.94 3.01
N LEU A 197 24.29 25.15 2.82
CA LEU A 197 23.12 25.55 2.03
C LEU A 197 22.21 26.52 2.79
N LEU A 198 22.16 26.42 4.11
CA LEU A 198 21.40 27.32 4.98
C LEU A 198 22.13 28.66 5.22
N ASP A 199 23.48 28.66 5.25
CA ASP A 199 24.31 29.85 5.43
C ASP A 199 24.37 30.72 4.15
N VAL A 200 24.14 30.12 2.98
CA VAL A 200 23.92 30.83 1.72
C VAL A 200 22.42 31.17 1.61
N GLY A 201 21.91 31.96 2.57
CA GLY A 201 20.57 32.55 2.50
C GLY A 201 20.39 33.31 1.19
N PRO A 202 19.15 33.48 0.67
CA PRO A 202 18.91 34.14 -0.60
C PRO A 202 19.55 35.54 -0.54
N ALA A 203 20.53 35.77 -1.44
CA ALA A 203 21.01 37.09 -1.70
C ALA A 203 19.81 37.96 -2.10
N THR A 204 19.57 38.98 -1.31
CA THR A 204 18.55 40.04 -1.48
C THR A 204 18.51 40.57 -2.89
#